data_01d18839bb7b1e6c1ed3af8609662fd2
#
_entry.id   01d18839bb7b1e6c1ed3af8609662fd2
#
_cell.length_a   1.000
_cell.length_b   1.000
_cell.length_c   1.000
_cell.angle_alpha   90.00
_cell.angle_beta   90.00
_cell.angle_gamma   90.00
#
_symmetry.space_group_name_H-M   'P 1'
#
loop_
_entity.id
_entity.type
_entity.pdbx_description
1 polymer ?
#
loop_
_entity_poly.entity_id
_entity_poly.type
_entity_poly.pdbx_seq_one_letter_code
_entity_poly.pdbx_strand_id
1 'polypeptide(L)'
;MMEVEKIIVKKKRAGFTEAFDPKKIHAAIRKSADRVLFDMTDKDCKKVSDAVVSRIEEPEVTVRKLHKLVEVSLDECGFNKVAESYRQYRNYKIDAQKIMEAVDAKTLELSYKADKSNANCDSSLVSTKRSLIYGEQQKERYRRVFLNEMEREALSDGYIYVHDQSARLDTTNCFRRDTKFITSVGVKSFYDFSDGDEITVLTPYGNWKKAVVRSYGWQRLNEVVIGRGGRAKRTIYCTGNHRWILEDNTTTTNLKVGDYLFRMPDMTEFDWDDLSLREKKLWCWGFALGDGTSYKDSYNDVTSIRLCGHKIEDFSQRFIDCGYSVTESGIKEKITQVYIRDFGHCKEIPWLYFTKPEDIQYYINGLMCADGSKVPGTTLKFNGIQVTGEEINKHLYDLLNIAGYFVTSVRDLTGQVTNYGVRKKETKNYAVSSSYNRNWRVRSITPSYLNNKAQVWCLEVEDDHSFVLEGGIPTGNCSLFNLGKILNNGFMLSNTEYNEPQSLQAAISVTADVLSVIAGNQYGGLTAPEIDTVLAPYAQKSYDFYLNQYKELMEDAGCTVDPEKQEKYAIGRVIREAETGFQQIEMSSGSVASCRGDFPSNKII
;
A
#
# COMPACT_ATOMS: atom_id res chain seq x y z
N MET A 1 -62.77 0.44 19.06
CA MET A 1 -61.34 0.22 19.41
C MET A 1 -61.25 -1.03 20.23
N MET A 2 -60.47 -1.99 19.80
CA MET A 2 -60.20 -3.20 20.61
C MET A 2 -59.43 -2.83 21.87
N GLU A 3 -59.78 -3.40 23.01
CA GLU A 3 -59.04 -3.19 24.24
C GLU A 3 -57.62 -3.71 24.05
N VAL A 4 -56.60 -2.90 24.33
CA VAL A 4 -55.18 -3.19 24.14
C VAL A 4 -54.78 -4.47 24.84
N GLU A 5 -55.41 -4.79 25.98
CA GLU A 5 -55.16 -5.98 26.80
C GLU A 5 -55.58 -7.30 26.14
N LYS A 6 -56.35 -7.29 25.06
CA LYS A 6 -56.82 -8.47 24.33
C LYS A 6 -56.02 -8.79 23.08
N ILE A 7 -54.97 -7.99 22.76
CA ILE A 7 -54.16 -8.20 21.59
C ILE A 7 -53.00 -9.15 21.90
N ILE A 8 -52.85 -10.21 21.11
CA ILE A 8 -51.78 -11.20 21.23
C ILE A 8 -50.83 -11.08 20.03
N VAL A 9 -49.54 -11.01 20.34
CA VAL A 9 -48.49 -10.95 19.29
C VAL A 9 -47.93 -12.36 19.08
N LYS A 10 -48.08 -12.90 17.86
CA LYS A 10 -47.46 -14.14 17.41
C LYS A 10 -46.00 -13.91 17.03
N LYS A 11 -45.07 -14.56 17.74
CA LYS A 11 -43.65 -14.51 17.45
C LYS A 11 -43.26 -15.44 16.30
N LYS A 12 -42.12 -15.15 15.65
CA LYS A 12 -41.61 -15.99 14.55
C LYS A 12 -41.32 -17.46 14.96
N ARG A 13 -40.99 -17.74 16.24
CA ARG A 13 -40.86 -19.11 16.72
C ARG A 13 -42.24 -19.72 16.87
N ALA A 14 -42.47 -20.82 16.17
CA ALA A 14 -43.73 -21.54 16.21
C ALA A 14 -44.17 -21.82 17.66
N GLY A 15 -45.40 -21.42 18.00
CA GLY A 15 -45.99 -21.64 19.34
C GLY A 15 -45.72 -20.57 20.39
N PHE A 16 -44.90 -19.55 20.11
CA PHE A 16 -44.66 -18.48 21.08
C PHE A 16 -45.56 -17.28 20.81
N THR A 17 -46.35 -16.91 21.80
CA THR A 17 -47.19 -15.71 21.81
C THR A 17 -46.85 -14.86 23.04
N GLU A 18 -47.06 -13.55 22.91
CA GLU A 18 -46.97 -12.62 24.06
C GLU A 18 -48.09 -11.60 23.99
N ALA A 19 -48.47 -11.02 25.15
CA ALA A 19 -49.40 -9.90 25.18
C ALA A 19 -48.78 -8.67 24.45
N PHE A 20 -49.60 -7.92 23.75
CA PHE A 20 -49.17 -6.71 23.08
C PHE A 20 -48.78 -5.64 24.11
N ASP A 21 -47.57 -5.09 23.98
CA ASP A 21 -47.05 -4.04 24.85
C ASP A 21 -46.72 -2.78 24.03
N PRO A 22 -47.52 -1.69 24.09
CA PRO A 22 -47.24 -0.45 23.39
C PRO A 22 -45.89 0.19 23.73
N LYS A 23 -45.35 -0.07 24.95
CA LYS A 23 -44.05 0.46 25.37
C LYS A 23 -42.92 -0.07 24.54
N LYS A 24 -43.04 -1.29 24.01
CA LYS A 24 -42.03 -1.87 23.09
C LYS A 24 -41.98 -1.14 21.76
N ILE A 25 -43.13 -0.71 21.25
CA ILE A 25 -43.23 0.12 20.02
C ILE A 25 -42.60 1.48 20.28
N HIS A 26 -42.99 2.15 21.36
CA HIS A 26 -42.42 3.42 21.77
C HIS A 26 -40.90 3.38 21.87
N ALA A 27 -40.33 2.38 22.55
CA ALA A 27 -38.90 2.21 22.66
C ALA A 27 -38.20 1.94 21.31
N ALA A 28 -38.86 1.20 20.40
CA ALA A 28 -38.31 0.91 19.08
C ALA A 28 -38.30 2.15 18.16
N ILE A 29 -39.35 2.96 18.24
CA ILE A 29 -39.45 4.25 17.51
C ILE A 29 -38.36 5.22 18.00
N ARG A 30 -38.19 5.36 19.33
CA ARG A 30 -37.19 6.23 19.93
C ARG A 30 -35.77 5.84 19.51
N LYS A 31 -35.43 4.57 19.60
CA LYS A 31 -34.14 4.05 19.10
C LYS A 31 -33.89 4.31 17.62
N SER A 32 -34.95 4.38 16.81
CA SER A 32 -34.81 4.68 15.39
C SER A 32 -34.65 6.17 15.12
N ALA A 33 -35.28 7.03 15.93
CA ALA A 33 -35.06 8.47 15.93
C ALA A 33 -33.62 8.83 16.37
N ASP A 34 -33.13 8.22 17.44
CA ASP A 34 -31.77 8.43 17.95
C ASP A 34 -30.71 8.09 16.89
N ARG A 35 -30.91 7.02 16.10
CA ARG A 35 -29.95 6.64 15.02
C ARG A 35 -29.78 7.69 13.93
N VAL A 36 -30.80 8.48 13.67
CA VAL A 36 -30.78 9.53 12.65
C VAL A 36 -30.70 10.93 13.27
N LEU A 37 -30.37 11.00 14.56
CA LEU A 37 -30.26 12.24 15.35
C LEU A 37 -31.50 13.12 15.19
N PHE A 38 -32.67 12.50 15.17
CA PHE A 38 -33.95 13.19 15.09
C PHE A 38 -34.55 13.37 16.50
N ASP A 39 -34.74 14.60 16.93
CA ASP A 39 -35.34 14.89 18.24
C ASP A 39 -36.86 14.62 18.20
N MET A 40 -37.21 13.43 18.70
CA MET A 40 -38.60 12.96 18.75
C MET A 40 -39.09 12.96 20.20
N THR A 41 -40.11 13.74 20.49
CA THR A 41 -40.64 13.86 21.84
C THR A 41 -41.46 12.62 22.27
N ASP A 42 -41.69 12.46 23.57
CA ASP A 42 -42.55 11.38 24.07
C ASP A 42 -43.99 11.48 23.58
N LYS A 43 -44.47 12.71 23.32
CA LYS A 43 -45.78 12.95 22.71
C LYS A 43 -45.83 12.42 21.28
N ASP A 44 -44.76 12.64 20.50
CA ASP A 44 -44.67 12.17 19.12
C ASP A 44 -44.62 10.64 19.07
N CYS A 45 -43.80 10.02 19.93
CA CYS A 45 -43.74 8.57 20.05
C CYS A 45 -45.09 7.98 20.45
N LYS A 46 -45.82 8.63 21.37
CA LYS A 46 -47.16 8.22 21.79
C LYS A 46 -48.16 8.35 20.64
N LYS A 47 -48.14 9.48 19.90
CA LYS A 47 -48.97 9.69 18.74
C LYS A 47 -48.86 8.59 17.71
N VAL A 48 -47.62 8.19 17.39
CA VAL A 48 -47.35 7.07 16.44
C VAL A 48 -47.81 5.74 17.03
N SER A 49 -47.54 5.48 18.32
CA SER A 49 -47.97 4.25 18.99
C SER A 49 -49.51 4.12 19.00
N ASP A 50 -50.21 5.18 19.30
CA ASP A 50 -51.70 5.21 19.29
C ASP A 50 -52.24 4.99 17.86
N ALA A 51 -51.58 5.55 16.83
CA ALA A 51 -51.90 5.28 15.43
C ALA A 51 -51.66 3.80 15.03
N VAL A 52 -50.64 3.14 15.56
CA VAL A 52 -50.41 1.71 15.35
C VAL A 52 -51.53 0.90 15.99
N VAL A 53 -51.88 1.19 17.24
CA VAL A 53 -52.96 0.50 17.98
C VAL A 53 -54.29 0.61 17.25
N SER A 54 -54.65 1.78 16.74
CA SER A 54 -55.90 2.00 16.00
C SER A 54 -56.03 1.19 14.71
N ARG A 55 -54.92 0.71 14.16
CA ARG A 55 -54.89 -0.10 12.93
C ARG A 55 -54.85 -1.59 13.17
N ILE A 56 -54.82 -2.03 14.44
CA ILE A 56 -54.89 -3.46 14.75
C ILE A 56 -56.36 -3.84 14.75
N GLU A 57 -56.77 -4.55 13.71
CA GLU A 57 -58.17 -4.99 13.53
C GLU A 57 -58.45 -6.38 14.08
N GLU A 58 -57.40 -7.19 14.27
CA GLU A 58 -57.51 -8.61 14.71
C GLU A 58 -56.93 -8.80 16.11
N PRO A 59 -57.48 -9.70 16.91
CA PRO A 59 -56.98 -9.97 18.27
C PRO A 59 -55.59 -10.64 18.26
N GLU A 60 -55.19 -11.22 17.14
CA GLU A 60 -53.86 -11.83 16.95
C GLU A 60 -53.11 -11.13 15.83
N VAL A 61 -51.93 -10.58 16.12
CA VAL A 61 -51.11 -9.88 15.16
C VAL A 61 -49.70 -10.53 15.09
N THR A 62 -49.19 -10.73 13.88
CA THR A 62 -47.83 -11.20 13.70
C THR A 62 -46.83 -10.04 13.87
N VAL A 63 -45.63 -10.36 14.35
CA VAL A 63 -44.53 -9.37 14.45
C VAL A 63 -44.27 -8.67 13.10
N ARG A 64 -44.40 -9.40 11.98
CA ARG A 64 -44.22 -8.83 10.63
C ARG A 64 -45.30 -7.79 10.28
N LYS A 65 -46.56 -8.09 10.59
CA LYS A 65 -47.70 -7.15 10.39
C LYS A 65 -47.51 -5.93 11.27
N LEU A 66 -47.10 -6.13 12.53
CA LEU A 66 -46.85 -5.06 13.48
C LEU A 66 -45.77 -4.08 13.03
N HIS A 67 -44.64 -4.60 12.54
CA HIS A 67 -43.56 -3.75 11.98
C HIS A 67 -44.05 -2.91 10.79
N LYS A 68 -44.85 -3.50 9.90
CA LYS A 68 -45.45 -2.76 8.76
C LYS A 68 -46.39 -1.65 9.24
N LEU A 69 -47.18 -1.92 10.27
CA LEU A 69 -48.09 -0.90 10.84
C LEU A 69 -47.29 0.27 11.46
N VAL A 70 -46.17 -0.03 12.13
CA VAL A 70 -45.28 1.01 12.70
C VAL A 70 -44.68 1.87 11.58
N GLU A 71 -44.21 1.27 10.49
CA GLU A 71 -43.65 2.02 9.34
C GLU A 71 -44.69 2.98 8.73
N VAL A 72 -45.85 2.45 8.40
CA VAL A 72 -46.97 3.25 7.83
C VAL A 72 -47.37 4.37 8.77
N SER A 73 -47.50 4.10 10.07
CA SER A 73 -47.88 5.10 11.07
C SER A 73 -46.83 6.20 11.25
N LEU A 74 -45.54 5.87 11.12
CA LEU A 74 -44.43 6.86 11.14
C LEU A 74 -44.49 7.78 9.91
N ASP A 75 -44.68 7.21 8.71
CA ASP A 75 -44.76 7.96 7.47
C ASP A 75 -46.00 8.91 7.49
N GLU A 76 -47.15 8.41 7.88
CA GLU A 76 -48.38 9.21 7.93
C GLU A 76 -48.37 10.28 9.04
N CYS A 77 -47.66 10.06 10.13
CA CYS A 77 -47.44 11.06 11.16
C CYS A 77 -46.40 12.13 10.76
N GLY A 78 -45.76 11.99 9.59
CA GLY A 78 -44.78 12.93 9.05
C GLY A 78 -43.32 12.68 9.47
N PHE A 79 -43.02 11.52 10.12
CA PHE A 79 -41.70 11.18 10.60
C PHE A 79 -40.90 10.29 9.59
N ASN A 80 -40.87 10.72 8.31
CA ASN A 80 -40.32 9.92 7.20
C ASN A 80 -38.88 9.48 7.42
N LYS A 81 -37.99 10.33 7.98
CA LYS A 81 -36.60 9.97 8.32
C LYS A 81 -36.54 8.87 9.36
N VAL A 82 -37.43 8.91 10.36
CA VAL A 82 -37.49 7.89 11.41
C VAL A 82 -38.07 6.59 10.87
N ALA A 83 -39.07 6.66 9.99
CA ALA A 83 -39.63 5.50 9.30
C ALA A 83 -38.60 4.79 8.45
N GLU A 84 -37.78 5.55 7.71
CA GLU A 84 -36.67 4.98 6.93
C GLU A 84 -35.62 4.30 7.81
N SER A 85 -35.17 4.93 8.89
CA SER A 85 -34.27 4.36 9.88
C SER A 85 -34.83 3.07 10.51
N TYR A 86 -36.12 3.07 10.82
CA TYR A 86 -36.82 1.91 11.35
C TYR A 86 -36.83 0.75 10.35
N ARG A 87 -37.14 1.02 9.08
CA ARG A 87 -37.17 0.05 7.97
C ARG A 87 -35.78 -0.54 7.71
N GLN A 88 -34.76 0.31 7.64
CA GLN A 88 -33.36 -0.11 7.46
C GLN A 88 -32.89 -1.05 8.59
N TYR A 89 -33.18 -0.71 9.84
CA TYR A 89 -32.82 -1.57 10.97
C TYR A 89 -33.58 -2.90 11.00
N ARG A 90 -34.84 -2.88 10.62
CA ARG A 90 -35.63 -4.12 10.50
C ARG A 90 -35.06 -5.04 9.44
N ASN A 91 -34.75 -4.49 8.25
CA ASN A 91 -34.17 -5.24 7.17
C ASN A 91 -32.81 -5.80 7.59
N TYR A 92 -31.98 -4.98 8.25
CA TYR A 92 -30.72 -5.43 8.84
C TYR A 92 -30.90 -6.65 9.76
N LYS A 93 -31.89 -6.64 10.65
CA LYS A 93 -32.15 -7.77 11.56
C LYS A 93 -32.63 -9.03 10.82
N ILE A 94 -33.51 -8.88 9.83
CA ILE A 94 -34.01 -10.00 9.03
C ILE A 94 -32.87 -10.66 8.28
N ASP A 95 -32.03 -9.87 7.67
CA ASP A 95 -30.88 -10.37 6.92
C ASP A 95 -29.83 -10.99 7.85
N ALA A 96 -29.53 -10.38 9.01
CA ALA A 96 -28.63 -10.97 9.99
C ALA A 96 -29.10 -12.36 10.45
N GLN A 97 -30.43 -12.53 10.62
CA GLN A 97 -30.99 -13.83 10.96
C GLN A 97 -30.84 -14.86 9.82
N LYS A 98 -31.11 -14.47 8.57
CA LYS A 98 -30.91 -15.34 7.41
C LYS A 98 -29.46 -15.82 7.28
N ILE A 99 -28.51 -14.92 7.54
CA ILE A 99 -27.08 -15.24 7.52
C ILE A 99 -26.75 -16.27 8.62
N MET A 100 -27.22 -16.03 9.84
CA MET A 100 -26.99 -16.99 10.91
C MET A 100 -27.58 -18.36 10.59
N GLU A 101 -28.79 -18.42 10.03
CA GLU A 101 -29.43 -19.66 9.59
C GLU A 101 -28.61 -20.37 8.49
N ALA A 102 -28.06 -19.61 7.51
CA ALA A 102 -27.22 -20.17 6.46
C ALA A 102 -25.87 -20.68 7.02
N VAL A 103 -25.24 -19.87 7.89
CA VAL A 103 -23.98 -20.26 8.56
C VAL A 103 -24.19 -21.49 9.43
N ASP A 104 -25.29 -21.55 10.19
CA ASP A 104 -25.62 -22.68 11.06
C ASP A 104 -25.84 -23.95 10.22
N ALA A 105 -26.57 -23.86 9.12
CA ALA A 105 -26.80 -24.98 8.21
C ALA A 105 -25.48 -25.52 7.60
N LYS A 106 -24.60 -24.61 7.13
CA LYS A 106 -23.29 -24.99 6.59
C LYS A 106 -22.35 -25.52 7.67
N THR A 107 -22.41 -24.96 8.87
CA THR A 107 -21.67 -25.46 10.04
C THR A 107 -22.04 -26.89 10.38
N LEU A 108 -23.35 -27.21 10.38
CA LEU A 108 -23.82 -28.57 10.62
C LEU A 108 -23.36 -29.52 9.50
N GLU A 109 -23.46 -29.09 8.25
CA GLU A 109 -22.97 -29.88 7.11
C GLU A 109 -21.49 -30.20 7.25
N LEU A 110 -20.63 -29.20 7.47
CA LEU A 110 -19.18 -29.37 7.65
C LEU A 110 -18.82 -30.19 8.90
N SER A 111 -19.65 -30.13 9.95
CA SER A 111 -19.39 -30.89 11.17
C SER A 111 -19.61 -32.39 10.97
N TYR A 112 -20.59 -32.77 10.16
CA TYR A 112 -21.00 -34.18 9.98
C TYR A 112 -20.60 -34.79 8.66
N LYS A 113 -20.32 -34.00 7.64
CA LYS A 113 -19.89 -34.45 6.31
C LYS A 113 -18.49 -33.96 6.01
N ALA A 114 -17.73 -34.75 5.27
CA ALA A 114 -16.47 -34.30 4.71
C ALA A 114 -16.74 -33.29 3.56
N ASP A 115 -16.06 -32.17 3.56
CA ASP A 115 -16.08 -31.24 2.42
C ASP A 115 -15.13 -31.74 1.33
N LYS A 116 -15.69 -32.14 0.21
CA LYS A 116 -14.94 -32.60 -0.96
C LYS A 116 -14.70 -31.50 -2.00
N SER A 117 -15.19 -30.30 -1.76
CA SER A 117 -15.03 -29.16 -2.68
C SER A 117 -13.63 -28.57 -2.67
N ASN A 118 -12.88 -28.79 -1.60
CA ASN A 118 -11.50 -28.36 -1.48
C ASN A 118 -10.54 -29.56 -1.47
N ALA A 119 -9.91 -29.82 -2.62
CA ALA A 119 -9.00 -30.95 -2.81
C ALA A 119 -7.67 -30.85 -2.02
N ASN A 120 -7.35 -29.64 -1.50
CA ASN A 120 -6.08 -29.35 -0.84
C ASN A 120 -6.14 -29.54 0.68
N CYS A 121 -7.24 -30.00 1.24
CA CYS A 121 -7.36 -30.17 2.70
C CYS A 121 -8.04 -31.47 3.09
N ASP A 122 -7.58 -32.05 4.20
CA ASP A 122 -8.29 -33.15 4.85
C ASP A 122 -9.38 -32.60 5.76
N SER A 123 -10.62 -32.56 5.25
CA SER A 123 -11.81 -32.09 5.97
C SER A 123 -12.23 -32.99 7.14
N SER A 124 -11.56 -34.12 7.38
CA SER A 124 -11.80 -34.96 8.56
C SER A 124 -11.16 -34.40 9.83
N LEU A 125 -10.09 -33.60 9.70
CA LEU A 125 -9.38 -33.01 10.82
C LEU A 125 -10.20 -31.91 11.51
N VAL A 126 -10.15 -31.86 12.84
CA VAL A 126 -10.87 -30.84 13.64
C VAL A 126 -10.41 -29.43 13.31
N SER A 127 -9.10 -29.23 13.14
CA SER A 127 -8.52 -27.92 12.77
C SER A 127 -9.04 -27.45 11.41
N THR A 128 -9.09 -28.34 10.42
CA THR A 128 -9.62 -28.07 9.08
C THR A 128 -11.10 -27.69 9.14
N LYS A 129 -11.92 -28.50 9.86
CA LYS A 129 -13.35 -28.20 10.03
C LYS A 129 -13.58 -26.82 10.64
N ARG A 130 -12.82 -26.45 11.68
CA ARG A 130 -12.89 -25.12 12.29
C ARG A 130 -12.56 -24.01 11.29
N SER A 131 -11.52 -24.18 10.49
CA SER A 131 -11.12 -23.21 9.47
C SER A 131 -12.16 -23.06 8.36
N LEU A 132 -12.75 -24.16 7.88
CA LEU A 132 -13.82 -24.14 6.90
C LEU A 132 -15.08 -23.45 7.41
N ILE A 133 -15.49 -23.75 8.65
CA ILE A 133 -16.61 -23.07 9.31
C ILE A 133 -16.36 -21.58 9.45
N TYR A 134 -15.16 -21.18 9.87
CA TYR A 134 -14.77 -19.78 9.95
C TYR A 134 -14.78 -19.12 8.57
N GLY A 135 -14.27 -19.81 7.55
CA GLY A 135 -14.30 -19.35 6.17
C GLY A 135 -15.72 -19.04 5.66
N GLU A 136 -16.69 -19.91 5.94
CA GLU A 136 -18.09 -19.69 5.57
C GLU A 136 -18.71 -18.49 6.31
N GLN A 137 -18.39 -18.30 7.59
CA GLN A 137 -18.82 -17.12 8.35
C GLN A 137 -18.27 -15.82 7.74
N GLN A 138 -17.00 -15.83 7.31
CA GLN A 138 -16.38 -14.66 6.67
C GLN A 138 -16.95 -14.41 5.27
N LYS A 139 -17.24 -15.44 4.47
CA LYS A 139 -17.91 -15.30 3.15
C LYS A 139 -19.26 -14.60 3.30
N GLU A 140 -20.08 -15.03 4.24
CA GLU A 140 -21.38 -14.39 4.47
C GLU A 140 -21.25 -12.95 4.98
N ARG A 141 -20.27 -12.70 5.84
CA ARG A 141 -19.95 -11.34 6.28
C ARG A 141 -19.49 -10.46 5.11
N TYR A 142 -18.62 -10.99 4.24
CA TYR A 142 -18.16 -10.29 3.04
C TYR A 142 -19.33 -9.89 2.14
N ARG A 143 -20.17 -10.86 1.77
CA ARG A 143 -21.34 -10.64 0.91
C ARG A 143 -22.22 -9.52 1.44
N ARG A 144 -22.39 -9.47 2.75
CA ARG A 144 -23.26 -8.49 3.37
C ARG A 144 -22.64 -7.11 3.51
N VAL A 145 -21.37 -7.02 3.87
CA VAL A 145 -20.70 -5.75 4.14
C VAL A 145 -20.27 -5.06 2.84
N PHE A 146 -19.86 -5.84 1.85
CA PHE A 146 -19.21 -5.32 0.66
C PHE A 146 -20.08 -5.37 -0.61
N LEU A 147 -21.09 -6.23 -0.68
CA LEU A 147 -21.96 -6.33 -1.84
C LEU A 147 -23.31 -5.67 -1.57
N ASN A 148 -23.83 -4.95 -2.56
CA ASN A 148 -25.21 -4.47 -2.56
C ASN A 148 -26.21 -5.59 -2.86
N GLU A 149 -27.51 -5.32 -2.82
CA GLU A 149 -28.55 -6.34 -3.02
C GLU A 149 -28.48 -6.98 -4.41
N MET A 150 -28.33 -6.19 -5.45
CA MET A 150 -28.23 -6.65 -6.84
C MET A 150 -26.95 -7.51 -7.07
N GLU A 151 -25.81 -7.09 -6.50
CA GLU A 151 -24.57 -7.86 -6.58
C GLU A 151 -24.67 -9.20 -5.84
N ARG A 152 -25.36 -9.23 -4.69
CA ARG A 152 -25.62 -10.49 -3.97
C ARG A 152 -26.52 -11.43 -4.74
N GLU A 153 -27.57 -10.92 -5.36
CA GLU A 153 -28.44 -11.71 -6.23
C GLU A 153 -27.67 -12.24 -7.43
N ALA A 154 -26.95 -11.39 -8.15
CA ALA A 154 -26.13 -11.78 -9.28
C ALA A 154 -25.05 -12.83 -8.92
N LEU A 155 -24.46 -12.73 -7.72
CA LEU A 155 -23.52 -13.73 -7.20
C LEU A 155 -24.24 -15.06 -6.86
N SER A 156 -25.42 -14.99 -6.26
CA SER A 156 -26.22 -16.16 -5.91
C SER A 156 -26.71 -16.92 -7.15
N ASP A 157 -27.08 -16.17 -8.18
CA ASP A 157 -27.59 -16.70 -9.45
C ASP A 157 -26.47 -17.12 -10.43
N GLY A 158 -25.20 -16.89 -10.04
CA GLY A 158 -24.04 -17.28 -10.83
C GLY A 158 -23.70 -16.35 -12.00
N TYR A 159 -24.33 -15.17 -12.11
CA TYR A 159 -23.98 -14.17 -13.14
C TYR A 159 -22.62 -13.52 -12.89
N ILE A 160 -22.18 -13.42 -11.63
CA ILE A 160 -20.86 -12.96 -11.26
C ILE A 160 -20.18 -13.98 -10.33
N TYR A 161 -18.86 -14.03 -10.41
CA TYR A 161 -18.02 -14.81 -9.51
C TYR A 161 -17.07 -13.87 -8.75
N VAL A 162 -17.04 -14.00 -7.43
CA VAL A 162 -16.10 -13.26 -6.58
C VAL A 162 -15.18 -14.27 -5.92
N HIS A 163 -13.91 -14.20 -6.30
CA HIS A 163 -12.87 -15.07 -5.73
C HIS A 163 -12.52 -14.67 -4.29
N ASP A 164 -12.20 -15.64 -3.45
CA ASP A 164 -11.70 -15.46 -2.07
C ASP A 164 -12.56 -14.56 -1.17
N GLN A 165 -13.88 -14.77 -1.18
CA GLN A 165 -14.82 -13.96 -0.39
C GLN A 165 -14.52 -14.00 1.13
N SER A 166 -14.03 -15.13 1.65
CA SER A 166 -13.73 -15.30 3.08
C SER A 166 -12.57 -14.47 3.58
N ALA A 167 -11.66 -14.11 2.69
CA ALA A 167 -10.40 -13.48 3.03
C ALA A 167 -10.33 -11.97 2.73
N ARG A 168 -11.33 -11.42 2.04
CA ARG A 168 -11.31 -10.01 1.58
C ARG A 168 -11.58 -8.97 2.66
N LEU A 169 -11.65 -9.35 3.92
CA LEU A 169 -12.10 -8.44 4.96
C LEU A 169 -11.03 -7.47 5.47
N ASP A 170 -9.74 -7.80 5.42
CA ASP A 170 -8.76 -7.02 6.19
C ASP A 170 -7.31 -6.97 5.68
N THR A 171 -6.95 -7.38 4.44
CA THR A 171 -5.54 -7.71 4.20
C THR A 171 -4.87 -7.16 2.93
N THR A 172 -5.44 -6.22 2.21
CA THR A 172 -4.78 -5.63 1.04
C THR A 172 -4.16 -4.28 1.36
N ASN A 173 -2.88 -4.14 1.06
CA ASN A 173 -2.10 -2.90 1.21
C ASN A 173 -2.21 -2.08 -0.06
N CYS A 174 -3.28 -1.28 -0.20
CA CYS A 174 -3.59 -0.64 -1.46
C CYS A 174 -3.87 0.85 -1.33
N PHE A 175 -3.75 1.55 -2.46
CA PHE A 175 -4.06 2.96 -2.63
C PHE A 175 -5.25 3.17 -3.55
N ARG A 176 -5.84 4.36 -3.50
CA ARG A 176 -6.82 4.81 -4.48
C ARG A 176 -6.17 4.98 -5.86
N ARG A 177 -6.92 4.72 -6.92
CA ARG A 177 -6.42 4.70 -8.30
C ARG A 177 -5.77 6.02 -8.78
N ASP A 178 -6.14 7.15 -8.21
CA ASP A 178 -5.54 8.45 -8.51
C ASP A 178 -4.23 8.74 -7.77
N THR A 179 -3.78 7.82 -6.91
CA THR A 179 -2.52 7.96 -6.19
C THR A 179 -1.36 7.96 -7.17
N LYS A 180 -0.49 8.96 -7.01
CA LYS A 180 0.68 9.15 -7.88
C LYS A 180 1.94 8.64 -7.22
N PHE A 181 2.82 8.09 -8.04
CA PHE A 181 4.11 7.54 -7.64
C PHE A 181 5.19 7.81 -8.69
N ILE A 182 6.44 7.62 -8.31
CA ILE A 182 7.60 8.00 -9.12
C ILE A 182 8.08 6.80 -9.92
N THR A 183 8.11 6.97 -11.25
CA THR A 183 8.62 5.97 -12.20
C THR A 183 9.86 6.49 -12.91
N SER A 184 10.60 5.61 -13.57
CA SER A 184 11.78 5.97 -14.39
C SER A 184 11.46 6.87 -15.59
N VAL A 185 10.17 7.02 -15.92
CA VAL A 185 9.69 7.89 -17.00
C VAL A 185 8.82 9.05 -16.50
N GLY A 186 8.95 9.39 -15.23
CA GLY A 186 8.24 10.50 -14.59
C GLY A 186 7.21 10.07 -13.56
N VAL A 187 6.52 11.06 -12.99
CA VAL A 187 5.45 10.83 -12.03
C VAL A 187 4.21 10.35 -12.78
N LYS A 188 3.70 9.20 -12.37
CA LYS A 188 2.52 8.54 -12.93
C LYS A 188 1.50 8.24 -11.84
N SER A 189 0.27 7.97 -12.23
CA SER A 189 -0.80 7.49 -11.36
C SER A 189 -1.24 6.08 -11.76
N PHE A 190 -1.97 5.38 -10.91
CA PHE A 190 -2.53 4.10 -11.31
C PHE A 190 -3.57 4.23 -12.45
N TYR A 191 -4.07 5.44 -12.76
CA TYR A 191 -4.91 5.66 -13.94
C TYR A 191 -4.18 5.44 -15.26
N ASP A 192 -2.84 5.61 -15.26
CA ASP A 192 -2.00 5.50 -16.44
C ASP A 192 -1.71 4.04 -16.83
N PHE A 193 -2.20 3.06 -16.03
CA PHE A 193 -1.84 1.65 -16.16
C PHE A 193 -3.05 0.72 -16.07
N SER A 194 -2.84 -0.50 -16.60
CA SER A 194 -3.70 -1.66 -16.49
C SER A 194 -3.15 -2.69 -15.50
N ASP A 195 -4.01 -3.60 -15.02
CA ASP A 195 -3.56 -4.71 -14.18
C ASP A 195 -2.61 -5.63 -14.97
N GLY A 196 -1.44 -5.90 -14.39
CA GLY A 196 -0.39 -6.69 -15.00
C GLY A 196 0.68 -5.90 -15.76
N ASP A 197 0.55 -4.56 -15.89
CA ASP A 197 1.59 -3.76 -16.55
C ASP A 197 2.90 -3.78 -15.77
N GLU A 198 4.00 -3.98 -16.49
CA GLU A 198 5.36 -3.92 -15.94
C GLU A 198 5.94 -2.52 -16.08
N ILE A 199 6.48 -2.00 -14.99
CA ILE A 199 7.04 -0.65 -14.90
C ILE A 199 8.33 -0.64 -14.08
N THR A 200 9.05 0.46 -14.11
CA THR A 200 10.20 0.69 -13.23
C THR A 200 9.90 1.86 -12.30
N VAL A 201 10.07 1.66 -10.99
CA VAL A 201 9.72 2.64 -9.96
C VAL A 201 10.89 2.97 -9.05
N LEU A 202 10.84 4.14 -8.42
CA LEU A 202 11.80 4.56 -7.41
C LEU A 202 11.46 3.91 -6.08
N THR A 203 12.48 3.31 -5.42
CA THR A 203 12.35 2.79 -4.06
C THR A 203 12.88 3.79 -3.03
N PRO A 204 12.48 3.69 -1.76
CA PRO A 204 12.96 4.55 -0.68
C PRO A 204 14.48 4.51 -0.48
N TYR A 205 15.10 3.44 -0.92
CA TYR A 205 16.55 3.22 -0.80
C TYR A 205 17.37 3.82 -1.94
N GLY A 206 16.73 4.58 -2.81
CA GLY A 206 17.40 5.25 -3.92
C GLY A 206 17.71 4.33 -5.10
N ASN A 207 16.90 3.31 -5.35
CA ASN A 207 17.08 2.38 -6.47
C ASN A 207 15.91 2.43 -7.45
N TRP A 208 16.20 2.18 -8.74
CA TRP A 208 15.18 1.85 -9.73
C TRP A 208 14.94 0.34 -9.70
N LYS A 209 13.70 -0.09 -9.40
CA LYS A 209 13.31 -1.49 -9.36
C LYS A 209 12.13 -1.76 -10.27
N LYS A 210 12.10 -2.96 -10.85
CA LYS A 210 10.94 -3.43 -11.60
C LYS A 210 9.76 -3.63 -10.67
N ALA A 211 8.59 -3.36 -11.19
CA ALA A 211 7.33 -3.52 -10.47
C ALA A 211 6.22 -3.93 -11.41
N VAL A 212 5.25 -4.68 -10.89
CA VAL A 212 4.02 -5.03 -11.60
C VAL A 212 2.86 -4.28 -10.97
N VAL A 213 2.06 -3.63 -11.80
CA VAL A 213 0.85 -2.92 -11.36
C VAL A 213 -0.27 -3.91 -11.12
N ARG A 214 -0.94 -3.84 -9.95
CA ARG A 214 -2.03 -4.75 -9.58
C ARG A 214 -3.27 -4.02 -9.09
N SER A 215 -4.43 -4.50 -9.53
CA SER A 215 -5.75 -4.06 -9.08
C SER A 215 -6.34 -5.05 -8.07
N TYR A 216 -6.85 -4.53 -6.95
CA TYR A 216 -7.40 -5.35 -5.85
C TYR A 216 -8.89 -5.06 -5.59
N GLY A 217 -9.60 -4.60 -6.63
CA GLY A 217 -11.04 -4.36 -6.59
C GLY A 217 -11.44 -3.13 -5.78
N TRP A 218 -12.65 -3.15 -5.19
CA TRP A 218 -13.26 -2.01 -4.50
C TRP A 218 -13.17 -2.16 -2.99
N GLN A 219 -12.50 -1.25 -2.32
CA GLN A 219 -12.28 -1.29 -0.87
C GLN A 219 -12.55 0.05 -0.20
N ARG A 220 -12.73 0.00 1.13
CA ARG A 220 -12.78 1.20 1.97
C ARG A 220 -11.39 1.74 2.18
N LEU A 221 -11.27 3.05 2.21
CA LEU A 221 -10.00 3.74 2.38
C LEU A 221 -10.01 4.59 3.64
N ASN A 222 -8.84 4.73 4.23
CA ASN A 222 -8.57 5.78 5.19
C ASN A 222 -8.02 7.00 4.44
N GLU A 223 -8.41 8.18 4.90
CA GLU A 223 -7.76 9.42 4.55
C GLU A 223 -6.62 9.67 5.52
N VAL A 224 -5.39 9.59 5.05
CA VAL A 224 -4.18 9.86 5.83
C VAL A 224 -3.62 11.21 5.41
N VAL A 225 -3.64 12.18 6.33
CA VAL A 225 -3.02 13.48 6.11
C VAL A 225 -1.64 13.48 6.74
N ILE A 226 -0.63 13.72 5.92
CA ILE A 226 0.75 13.88 6.36
C ILE A 226 1.20 15.32 6.15
N GLY A 227 2.12 15.77 6.96
CA GLY A 227 2.67 17.13 6.88
C GLY A 227 4.14 17.13 7.18
N ARG A 228 4.87 17.98 6.47
CA ARG A 228 6.26 18.33 6.72
C ARG A 228 6.29 19.74 7.30
N GLY A 229 7.41 20.16 7.86
CA GLY A 229 7.55 21.52 8.38
C GLY A 229 6.97 22.59 7.44
N GLY A 230 6.39 23.64 8.01
CA GLY A 230 5.70 24.67 7.24
C GLY A 230 4.29 24.30 6.80
N ARG A 231 3.93 24.64 5.54
CA ARG A 231 2.58 24.43 4.97
C ARG A 231 2.46 23.20 4.07
N ALA A 232 3.55 22.42 3.92
CA ALA A 232 3.52 21.23 3.08
C ALA A 232 2.64 20.16 3.71
N LYS A 233 1.52 19.85 3.05
CA LYS A 233 0.58 18.79 3.43
C LYS A 233 0.27 17.94 2.21
N ARG A 234 0.06 16.65 2.44
CA ARG A 234 -0.44 15.70 1.45
C ARG A 234 -1.53 14.85 2.07
N THR A 235 -2.53 14.56 1.28
CA THR A 235 -3.60 13.63 1.63
C THR A 235 -3.45 12.38 0.78
N ILE A 236 -3.38 11.23 1.45
CA ILE A 236 -3.22 9.92 0.82
C ILE A 236 -4.43 9.08 1.19
N TYR A 237 -5.02 8.44 0.20
CA TYR A 237 -6.13 7.51 0.42
C TYR A 237 -5.62 6.09 0.26
N CYS A 238 -5.58 5.36 1.36
CA CYS A 238 -5.09 3.98 1.40
C CYS A 238 -5.99 3.07 2.22
N THR A 239 -5.83 1.76 2.09
CA THR A 239 -6.53 0.79 2.94
C THR A 239 -6.11 0.92 4.41
N GLY A 240 -6.97 0.51 5.34
CA GLY A 240 -6.76 0.74 6.77
C GLY A 240 -5.52 0.07 7.35
N ASN A 241 -5.09 -1.03 6.75
CA ASN A 241 -3.93 -1.83 7.12
C ASN A 241 -2.74 -1.65 6.17
N HIS A 242 -2.68 -0.53 5.44
CA HIS A 242 -1.58 -0.24 4.54
C HIS A 242 -0.23 -0.23 5.27
N ARG A 243 0.79 -0.85 4.63
CA ARG A 243 2.14 -0.95 5.20
C ARG A 243 2.94 0.32 4.96
N TRP A 244 3.32 0.98 6.04
CA TRP A 244 4.14 2.17 6.03
C TRP A 244 5.55 1.87 6.54
N ILE A 245 6.53 2.62 6.06
CA ILE A 245 7.92 2.56 6.52
C ILE A 245 8.13 3.76 7.45
N LEU A 246 8.52 3.50 8.69
CA LEU A 246 8.77 4.52 9.70
C LEU A 246 10.21 5.04 9.64
N GLU A 247 10.46 6.13 10.37
CA GLU A 247 11.76 6.84 10.40
C GLU A 247 12.94 5.93 10.79
N ASP A 248 12.71 4.96 11.65
CA ASP A 248 13.67 3.96 12.10
C ASP A 248 13.86 2.77 11.14
N ASN A 249 13.28 2.88 9.94
CA ASN A 249 13.24 1.82 8.91
C ASN A 249 12.43 0.57 9.31
N THR A 250 11.66 0.64 10.40
CA THR A 250 10.68 -0.41 10.71
C THR A 250 9.41 -0.24 9.88
N THR A 251 8.66 -1.31 9.70
CA THR A 251 7.38 -1.26 8.98
C THR A 251 6.21 -1.41 9.94
N THR A 252 5.12 -0.70 9.66
CA THR A 252 3.89 -0.80 10.44
C THR A 252 2.66 -0.83 9.55
N THR A 253 1.67 -1.62 9.92
CA THR A 253 0.31 -1.57 9.38
C THR A 253 -0.66 -0.82 10.30
N ASN A 254 -0.19 -0.40 11.48
CA ASN A 254 -0.94 0.34 12.47
C ASN A 254 -0.37 1.75 12.64
N LEU A 255 -0.45 2.54 11.56
CA LEU A 255 0.02 3.91 11.53
C LEU A 255 -0.73 4.77 12.56
N LYS A 256 -0.03 5.62 13.29
CA LYS A 256 -0.61 6.49 14.33
C LYS A 256 -0.37 7.96 14.01
N VAL A 257 -1.27 8.80 14.49
CA VAL A 257 -1.06 10.26 14.46
C VAL A 257 0.18 10.60 15.30
N GLY A 258 1.10 11.30 14.67
CA GLY A 258 2.39 11.64 15.29
C GLY A 258 3.58 10.86 14.75
N ASP A 259 3.37 9.71 14.13
CA ASP A 259 4.43 8.91 13.53
C ASP A 259 5.18 9.70 12.44
N TYR A 260 6.47 9.45 12.34
CA TYR A 260 7.32 9.96 11.28
C TYR A 260 7.60 8.85 10.27
N LEU A 261 7.45 9.18 8.98
CA LEU A 261 7.74 8.24 7.90
C LEU A 261 9.24 8.24 7.59
N PHE A 262 9.72 7.14 7.03
CA PHE A 262 11.09 7.00 6.54
C PHE A 262 11.46 8.17 5.64
N ARG A 263 12.71 8.55 5.66
CA ARG A 263 13.23 9.66 4.90
C ARG A 263 14.06 9.16 3.74
N MET A 264 13.79 9.69 2.56
CA MET A 264 14.68 9.52 1.41
C MET A 264 16.09 10.00 1.80
N PRO A 265 17.15 9.35 1.29
CA PRO A 265 18.53 9.79 1.51
C PRO A 265 18.69 11.27 1.21
N ASP A 266 19.47 11.96 2.02
CA ASP A 266 19.84 13.35 1.72
C ASP A 266 20.66 13.41 0.44
N MET A 267 20.60 14.55 -0.24
CA MET A 267 21.55 14.87 -1.28
C MET A 267 22.95 14.87 -0.67
N THR A 268 23.79 13.93 -1.08
CA THR A 268 25.20 13.94 -0.72
C THR A 268 25.86 15.17 -1.35
N GLU A 269 26.58 15.95 -0.53
CA GLU A 269 27.52 16.91 -1.08
C GLU A 269 28.52 16.12 -1.95
N PHE A 270 28.60 16.44 -3.21
CA PHE A 270 29.52 15.79 -4.13
C PHE A 270 30.66 16.74 -4.48
N ASP A 271 31.87 16.19 -4.59
CA ASP A 271 32.96 16.94 -5.19
C ASP A 271 32.83 16.89 -6.71
N TRP A 272 32.98 18.04 -7.37
CA TRP A 272 32.91 18.12 -8.82
C TRP A 272 33.95 17.23 -9.51
N ASP A 273 35.13 17.12 -8.94
CA ASP A 273 36.27 16.38 -9.52
C ASP A 273 36.04 14.87 -9.46
N ASP A 274 35.27 14.38 -8.50
CA ASP A 274 34.95 12.95 -8.33
C ASP A 274 33.86 12.47 -9.33
N LEU A 275 33.14 13.38 -9.97
CA LEU A 275 32.06 13.03 -10.88
C LEU A 275 32.61 12.49 -12.22
N SER A 276 31.96 11.44 -12.71
CA SER A 276 32.17 10.98 -14.10
C SER A 276 31.72 12.04 -15.10
N LEU A 277 32.28 11.98 -16.32
CA LEU A 277 31.89 12.91 -17.40
C LEU A 277 30.39 12.91 -17.66
N ARG A 278 29.72 11.76 -17.53
CA ARG A 278 28.26 11.64 -17.69
C ARG A 278 27.51 12.43 -16.61
N GLU A 279 27.92 12.31 -15.36
CA GLU A 279 27.31 13.01 -14.23
C GLU A 279 27.54 14.53 -14.31
N LYS A 280 28.75 14.95 -14.70
CA LYS A 280 29.08 16.33 -15.01
C LYS A 280 28.17 16.90 -16.10
N LYS A 281 27.94 16.15 -17.17
CA LYS A 281 27.03 16.55 -18.26
C LYS A 281 25.58 16.65 -17.81
N LEU A 282 25.10 15.77 -16.93
CA LEU A 282 23.75 15.87 -16.35
C LEU A 282 23.60 17.16 -15.53
N TRP A 283 24.61 17.52 -14.76
CA TRP A 283 24.61 18.80 -14.05
C TRP A 283 24.53 20.00 -15.02
N CYS A 284 25.33 20.00 -16.10
CA CYS A 284 25.28 21.04 -17.13
C CYS A 284 23.90 21.13 -17.78
N TRP A 285 23.25 20.00 -18.00
CA TRP A 285 21.91 19.98 -18.55
C TRP A 285 20.86 20.55 -17.58
N GLY A 286 20.95 20.21 -16.29
CA GLY A 286 20.13 20.82 -15.25
C GLY A 286 20.31 22.34 -15.20
N PHE A 287 21.54 22.83 -15.33
CA PHE A 287 21.83 24.27 -15.44
C PHE A 287 21.17 24.89 -16.68
N ALA A 288 21.20 24.17 -17.81
CA ALA A 288 20.57 24.60 -19.05
C ALA A 288 19.04 24.66 -18.98
N LEU A 289 18.41 23.83 -18.12
CA LEU A 289 16.98 23.92 -17.88
C LEU A 289 16.57 25.30 -17.32
N GLY A 290 17.39 25.89 -16.44
CA GLY A 290 17.23 27.26 -15.93
C GLY A 290 17.61 28.30 -16.99
N ASP A 291 18.88 28.49 -17.22
CA ASP A 291 19.46 29.57 -18.00
C ASP A 291 19.58 29.30 -19.52
N GLY A 292 19.28 28.10 -19.98
CA GLY A 292 19.45 27.72 -21.39
C GLY A 292 18.29 28.12 -22.29
N THR A 293 18.61 28.27 -23.56
CA THR A 293 17.66 28.45 -24.66
C THR A 293 17.99 27.48 -25.78
N SER A 294 17.05 26.63 -26.16
CA SER A 294 17.22 25.69 -27.28
C SER A 294 16.65 26.25 -28.57
N TYR A 295 17.34 25.99 -29.67
CA TYR A 295 16.88 26.25 -31.02
C TYR A 295 17.31 25.10 -31.92
N LYS A 296 16.61 24.90 -33.04
CA LYS A 296 17.00 23.90 -34.03
C LYS A 296 18.03 24.48 -34.98
N ASP A 297 19.19 23.85 -35.03
CA ASP A 297 20.12 23.96 -36.13
C ASP A 297 19.68 22.99 -37.24
N SER A 298 20.31 23.04 -38.42
CA SER A 298 19.90 22.27 -39.62
C SER A 298 19.71 20.77 -39.37
N TYR A 299 20.29 20.20 -38.32
CA TYR A 299 20.27 18.77 -38.03
C TYR A 299 20.02 18.40 -36.55
N ASN A 300 20.23 19.32 -35.59
CA ASN A 300 20.18 18.99 -34.15
C ASN A 300 19.58 20.12 -33.32
N ASP A 301 19.04 19.78 -32.15
CA ASP A 301 18.73 20.75 -31.12
C ASP A 301 20.03 21.28 -30.50
N VAL A 302 20.20 22.57 -30.51
CA VAL A 302 21.36 23.25 -29.90
C VAL A 302 20.86 24.07 -28.73
N THR A 303 21.43 23.84 -27.55
CA THR A 303 21.18 24.66 -26.37
C THR A 303 22.31 25.66 -26.18
N SER A 304 21.96 26.94 -26.10
CA SER A 304 22.90 27.99 -25.71
C SER A 304 22.59 28.49 -24.29
N ILE A 305 23.63 28.69 -23.50
CA ILE A 305 23.56 29.27 -22.17
C ILE A 305 24.36 30.55 -22.13
N ARG A 306 23.83 31.61 -21.53
CA ARG A 306 24.53 32.87 -21.32
C ARG A 306 24.87 33.01 -19.84
N LEU A 307 26.15 32.91 -19.52
CA LEU A 307 26.66 33.17 -18.17
C LEU A 307 26.96 34.64 -18.00
N CYS A 308 26.44 35.27 -16.95
CA CYS A 308 26.62 36.69 -16.64
C CYS A 308 27.03 36.85 -15.16
N GLY A 309 27.81 37.90 -14.87
CA GLY A 309 28.21 38.26 -13.51
C GLY A 309 28.99 37.13 -12.82
N HIS A 310 28.66 36.84 -11.56
CA HIS A 310 29.31 35.81 -10.75
C HIS A 310 29.23 34.39 -11.34
N LYS A 311 28.20 34.08 -12.15
CA LYS A 311 28.07 32.77 -12.80
C LYS A 311 29.23 32.46 -13.75
N ILE A 312 29.90 33.47 -14.29
CA ILE A 312 31.07 33.29 -15.16
C ILE A 312 32.21 32.67 -14.34
N GLU A 313 32.54 33.27 -13.20
CA GLU A 313 33.64 32.80 -12.34
C GLU A 313 33.29 31.47 -11.65
N ASP A 314 32.04 31.31 -11.20
CA ASP A 314 31.60 30.14 -10.44
C ASP A 314 31.48 28.88 -11.32
N PHE A 315 31.09 29.00 -12.61
CA PHE A 315 30.61 27.83 -13.37
C PHE A 315 31.22 27.65 -14.77
N SER A 316 31.96 28.63 -15.36
CA SER A 316 32.50 28.46 -16.73
C SER A 316 33.40 27.24 -16.84
N GLN A 317 34.24 26.97 -15.84
CA GLN A 317 35.16 25.83 -15.85
C GLN A 317 34.41 24.49 -15.94
N ARG A 318 33.25 24.36 -15.28
CA ARG A 318 32.44 23.14 -15.27
C ARG A 318 31.97 22.76 -16.69
N PHE A 319 31.64 23.73 -17.51
CA PHE A 319 31.27 23.49 -18.90
C PHE A 319 32.49 23.11 -19.76
N ILE A 320 33.63 23.70 -19.50
CA ILE A 320 34.91 23.36 -20.18
C ILE A 320 35.29 21.91 -19.84
N ASP A 321 35.20 21.51 -18.59
CA ASP A 321 35.48 20.12 -18.13
C ASP A 321 34.59 19.07 -18.81
N CYS A 322 33.40 19.48 -19.27
CA CYS A 322 32.48 18.64 -20.04
C CYS A 322 32.78 18.62 -21.54
N GLY A 323 33.79 19.40 -22.01
CA GLY A 323 34.15 19.50 -23.41
C GLY A 323 33.25 20.41 -24.23
N TYR A 324 32.47 21.28 -23.58
CA TYR A 324 31.62 22.24 -24.29
C TYR A 324 32.39 23.49 -24.73
N SER A 325 32.01 24.04 -25.89
CA SER A 325 32.59 25.27 -26.39
C SER A 325 32.11 26.46 -25.55
N VAL A 326 33.04 27.17 -24.95
CA VAL A 326 32.82 28.38 -24.16
C VAL A 326 33.46 29.55 -24.86
N THR A 327 32.66 30.56 -25.25
CA THR A 327 33.14 31.74 -25.98
C THR A 327 32.76 33.01 -25.21
N GLU A 328 33.71 33.94 -25.14
CA GLU A 328 33.42 35.27 -24.60
C GLU A 328 32.78 36.13 -25.69
N SER A 329 31.63 36.73 -25.37
CA SER A 329 30.97 37.69 -26.28
C SER A 329 30.47 38.90 -25.48
N GLY A 330 30.67 40.09 -26.02
CA GLY A 330 30.16 41.34 -25.44
C GLY A 330 31.18 42.48 -25.35
N ILE A 331 30.77 43.68 -25.79
CA ILE A 331 31.65 44.87 -25.82
C ILE A 331 31.59 45.64 -24.47
N LYS A 332 30.52 45.48 -23.67
CA LYS A 332 30.28 46.25 -22.44
C LYS A 332 30.12 45.40 -21.16
N GLU A 333 29.70 44.15 -21.28
CA GLU A 333 29.61 43.21 -20.18
C GLU A 333 30.23 41.91 -20.63
N LYS A 334 31.09 41.30 -19.80
CA LYS A 334 31.61 39.95 -20.08
C LYS A 334 30.43 38.97 -20.01
N ILE A 335 30.06 38.43 -21.16
CA ILE A 335 29.09 37.37 -21.32
C ILE A 335 29.84 36.16 -21.85
N THR A 336 29.77 35.06 -21.13
CA THR A 336 30.29 33.79 -21.59
C THR A 336 29.13 32.98 -22.20
N GLN A 337 29.28 32.55 -23.44
CA GLN A 337 28.28 31.74 -24.13
C GLN A 337 28.77 30.31 -24.26
N VAL A 338 27.89 29.37 -23.82
CA VAL A 338 28.13 27.93 -23.84
C VAL A 338 27.15 27.29 -24.82
N TYR A 339 27.63 26.33 -25.62
CA TYR A 339 26.81 25.57 -26.55
C TYR A 339 26.82 24.08 -26.20
N ILE A 340 25.64 23.50 -25.96
CA ILE A 340 25.43 22.08 -25.65
C ILE A 340 24.67 21.44 -26.81
N ARG A 341 25.13 20.25 -27.25
CA ARG A 341 24.53 19.49 -28.37
C ARG A 341 24.19 18.04 -28.00
N ASP A 342 24.48 17.61 -26.79
CA ASP A 342 24.41 16.19 -26.38
C ASP A 342 22.99 15.70 -26.06
N PHE A 343 22.09 16.61 -25.73
CA PHE A 343 20.80 16.30 -25.19
C PHE A 343 19.73 17.04 -25.98
N GLY A 344 18.52 16.59 -26.03
CA GLY A 344 17.43 17.23 -26.74
C GLY A 344 17.13 18.67 -26.30
N HIS A 345 15.89 19.04 -26.30
CA HIS A 345 15.47 20.40 -25.93
C HIS A 345 15.67 20.64 -24.41
N CYS A 346 16.40 21.71 -24.03
CA CYS A 346 16.78 21.94 -22.62
C CYS A 346 15.61 22.22 -21.66
N LYS A 347 14.41 22.47 -22.16
CA LYS A 347 13.21 22.66 -21.34
C LYS A 347 12.40 21.35 -21.15
N GLU A 348 12.88 20.24 -21.70
CA GLU A 348 12.32 18.90 -21.48
C GLU A 348 13.13 18.17 -20.40
N ILE A 349 12.43 17.43 -19.55
CA ILE A 349 13.08 16.65 -18.49
C ILE A 349 13.60 15.34 -19.08
N PRO A 350 14.90 15.03 -18.90
CA PRO A 350 15.52 13.89 -19.55
C PRO A 350 15.32 12.58 -18.79
N TRP A 351 14.08 12.15 -18.54
CA TRP A 351 13.77 10.96 -17.76
C TRP A 351 14.54 9.71 -18.20
N LEU A 352 14.69 9.49 -19.48
CA LEU A 352 15.40 8.33 -20.04
C LEU A 352 16.91 8.31 -19.74
N TYR A 353 17.48 9.44 -19.33
CA TYR A 353 18.89 9.54 -18.99
C TYR A 353 19.16 9.40 -17.49
N PHE A 354 18.12 9.35 -16.65
CA PHE A 354 18.25 9.07 -15.22
C PHE A 354 18.33 7.56 -15.02
N THR A 355 19.52 6.98 -15.16
CA THR A 355 19.75 5.54 -15.03
C THR A 355 19.83 5.10 -13.57
N LYS A 356 20.12 6.03 -12.67
CA LYS A 356 20.10 5.88 -11.22
C LYS A 356 19.50 7.14 -10.58
N PRO A 357 18.91 7.06 -9.39
CA PRO A 357 18.26 8.23 -8.75
C PRO A 357 19.21 9.39 -8.47
N GLU A 358 20.49 9.12 -8.21
CA GLU A 358 21.51 10.14 -8.01
C GLU A 358 21.68 11.04 -9.25
N ASP A 359 21.36 10.55 -10.43
CA ASP A 359 21.37 11.35 -11.65
C ASP A 359 20.43 12.56 -11.55
N ILE A 360 19.29 12.38 -10.88
CA ILE A 360 18.34 13.47 -10.61
C ILE A 360 18.96 14.51 -9.66
N GLN A 361 19.79 14.08 -8.71
CA GLN A 361 20.46 14.99 -7.78
C GLN A 361 21.44 15.91 -8.53
N TYR A 362 22.26 15.36 -9.42
CA TYR A 362 23.19 16.16 -10.23
C TYR A 362 22.44 17.14 -11.15
N TYR A 363 21.41 16.66 -11.82
CA TYR A 363 20.58 17.47 -12.70
C TYR A 363 19.90 18.63 -11.96
N ILE A 364 19.26 18.36 -10.83
CA ILE A 364 18.57 19.39 -10.02
C ILE A 364 19.57 20.32 -9.34
N ASN A 365 20.76 19.85 -8.93
CA ASN A 365 21.80 20.73 -8.42
C ASN A 365 22.23 21.75 -9.48
N GLY A 366 22.39 21.33 -10.74
CA GLY A 366 22.65 22.23 -11.86
C GLY A 366 21.56 23.30 -12.02
N LEU A 367 20.29 22.91 -11.98
CA LEU A 367 19.15 23.83 -12.03
C LEU A 367 19.15 24.83 -10.84
N MET A 368 19.44 24.35 -9.64
CA MET A 368 19.53 25.21 -8.45
C MET A 368 20.70 26.19 -8.52
N CYS A 369 21.81 25.81 -9.15
CA CYS A 369 22.92 26.70 -9.42
C CYS A 369 22.56 27.78 -10.45
N ALA A 370 21.69 27.46 -11.43
CA ALA A 370 21.21 28.41 -12.42
C ALA A 370 20.22 29.43 -11.81
N ASP A 371 19.10 28.95 -11.27
CA ASP A 371 17.94 29.77 -10.90
C ASP A 371 17.59 29.74 -9.40
N GLY A 372 18.30 28.97 -8.61
CA GLY A 372 18.05 28.86 -7.17
C GLY A 372 18.36 30.14 -6.38
N SER A 373 17.50 30.47 -5.43
CA SER A 373 17.74 31.56 -4.48
C SER A 373 18.76 31.15 -3.44
N LYS A 374 19.99 31.64 -3.54
CA LYS A 374 21.09 31.32 -2.60
C LYS A 374 20.81 31.88 -1.19
N VAL A 375 21.20 31.12 -0.17
CA VAL A 375 21.24 31.62 1.20
C VAL A 375 22.47 32.51 1.35
N PRO A 376 22.32 33.76 1.83
CA PRO A 376 23.45 34.67 2.02
C PRO A 376 24.56 34.05 2.88
N GLY A 377 25.81 34.22 2.43
CA GLY A 377 26.98 33.70 3.14
C GLY A 377 27.26 32.19 2.96
N THR A 378 26.57 31.52 2.04
CA THR A 378 26.81 30.10 1.74
C THR A 378 27.10 29.89 0.27
N THR A 379 27.90 28.85 -0.05
CA THR A 379 28.33 28.59 -1.44
C THR A 379 27.27 27.88 -2.27
N LEU A 380 26.56 26.87 -1.71
CA LEU A 380 25.62 26.02 -2.43
C LEU A 380 24.33 25.73 -1.64
N LYS A 381 23.97 26.56 -0.67
CA LYS A 381 22.70 26.41 0.05
C LYS A 381 21.63 27.29 -0.58
N PHE A 382 20.49 26.70 -0.86
CA PHE A 382 19.35 27.37 -1.48
C PHE A 382 18.14 27.35 -0.57
N ASN A 383 17.31 28.39 -0.60
CA ASN A 383 16.05 28.49 0.13
C ASN A 383 14.81 28.46 -0.76
N GLY A 384 14.98 28.39 -2.06
CA GLY A 384 13.89 28.27 -3.02
C GLY A 384 14.34 28.40 -4.47
N ILE A 385 13.38 28.22 -5.36
CA ILE A 385 13.54 28.42 -6.79
C ILE A 385 12.22 28.89 -7.41
N GLN A 386 12.29 29.80 -8.38
CA GLN A 386 11.14 30.22 -9.17
C GLN A 386 11.30 29.75 -10.61
N VAL A 387 10.33 29.01 -11.11
CA VAL A 387 10.37 28.41 -12.45
C VAL A 387 9.13 28.75 -13.25
N THR A 388 9.32 29.00 -14.54
CA THR A 388 8.28 29.30 -15.50
C THR A 388 8.22 28.23 -16.58
N GLY A 389 7.06 27.62 -16.79
CA GLY A 389 6.78 26.61 -17.79
C GLY A 389 5.89 25.50 -17.24
N GLU A 390 4.96 25.02 -18.04
CA GLU A 390 3.97 24.01 -17.63
C GLU A 390 4.64 22.65 -17.38
N GLU A 391 5.44 22.17 -18.34
CA GLU A 391 6.07 20.85 -18.25
C GLU A 391 7.02 20.72 -17.06
N ILE A 392 7.86 21.71 -16.82
CA ILE A 392 8.77 21.66 -15.67
C ILE A 392 8.00 21.75 -14.34
N ASN A 393 6.98 22.61 -14.24
CA ASN A 393 6.20 22.76 -13.03
C ASN A 393 5.36 21.51 -12.67
N LYS A 394 5.07 20.67 -13.66
CA LYS A 394 4.40 19.38 -13.45
C LYS A 394 5.26 18.39 -12.64
N HIS A 395 6.57 18.45 -12.80
CA HIS A 395 7.49 17.46 -12.23
C HIS A 395 8.45 18.03 -11.16
N LEU A 396 8.66 19.35 -11.14
CA LEU A 396 9.71 19.97 -10.31
C LEU A 396 9.54 19.73 -8.81
N TYR A 397 8.29 19.67 -8.31
CA TYR A 397 8.04 19.37 -6.91
C TYR A 397 8.67 18.03 -6.51
N ASP A 398 8.48 17.01 -7.32
CA ASP A 398 8.97 15.66 -7.03
C ASP A 398 10.48 15.58 -7.24
N LEU A 399 10.99 16.14 -8.34
CA LEU A 399 12.43 16.18 -8.62
C LEU A 399 13.21 16.88 -7.51
N LEU A 400 12.71 18.00 -6.98
CA LEU A 400 13.33 18.69 -5.84
C LEU A 400 13.35 17.80 -4.60
N ASN A 401 12.24 17.11 -4.29
CA ASN A 401 12.18 16.23 -3.12
C ASN A 401 13.09 15.00 -3.28
N ILE A 402 13.18 14.40 -4.46
CA ILE A 402 14.11 13.28 -4.76
C ILE A 402 15.56 13.74 -4.63
N ALA A 403 15.86 14.94 -5.14
CA ALA A 403 17.20 15.53 -5.05
C ALA A 403 17.57 16.03 -3.64
N GLY A 404 16.73 15.82 -2.63
CA GLY A 404 17.00 16.24 -1.25
C GLY A 404 16.72 17.71 -0.94
N TYR A 405 16.16 18.47 -1.89
CA TYR A 405 15.65 19.82 -1.66
C TYR A 405 14.21 19.78 -1.17
N PHE A 406 14.00 19.66 0.13
CA PHE A 406 12.67 19.48 0.72
C PHE A 406 11.78 20.70 0.52
N VAL A 407 10.79 20.57 -0.35
CA VAL A 407 9.83 21.63 -0.63
C VAL A 407 8.90 21.84 0.56
N THR A 408 8.90 23.03 1.13
CA THR A 408 8.06 23.42 2.27
C THR A 408 6.78 24.14 1.86
N SER A 409 6.81 24.84 0.72
CA SER A 409 5.62 25.46 0.13
C SER A 409 5.81 25.70 -1.36
N VAL A 410 4.69 25.69 -2.07
CA VAL A 410 4.62 26.09 -3.49
C VAL A 410 3.63 27.23 -3.59
N ARG A 411 4.03 28.32 -4.23
CA ARG A 411 3.17 29.48 -4.49
C ARG A 411 3.01 29.64 -5.98
N ASP A 412 1.79 29.64 -6.45
CA ASP A 412 1.47 29.99 -7.84
C ASP A 412 1.56 31.51 -8.01
N LEU A 413 2.34 31.92 -8.98
CA LEU A 413 2.57 33.32 -9.35
C LEU A 413 1.99 33.63 -10.74
N THR A 414 1.31 32.70 -11.37
CA THR A 414 0.68 32.87 -12.68
C THR A 414 -0.36 33.99 -12.62
N GLY A 415 -0.38 34.84 -13.62
CA GLY A 415 -1.28 36.00 -13.68
C GLY A 415 -0.86 37.20 -12.83
N GLN A 416 0.22 37.13 -12.04
CA GLN A 416 0.69 38.29 -11.27
C GLN A 416 1.24 39.39 -12.21
N VAL A 417 0.92 40.63 -11.86
CA VAL A 417 1.45 41.82 -12.52
C VAL A 417 2.84 42.12 -11.95
N THR A 418 3.81 42.26 -12.80
CA THR A 418 5.19 42.65 -12.48
C THR A 418 5.54 43.98 -13.18
N ASN A 419 6.66 44.56 -12.85
CA ASN A 419 7.18 45.75 -13.56
C ASN A 419 7.43 45.51 -15.08
N TYR A 420 7.46 44.24 -15.48
CA TYR A 420 7.66 43.81 -16.87
C TYR A 420 6.38 43.28 -17.54
N GLY A 421 5.22 43.42 -16.90
CA GLY A 421 3.93 42.98 -17.41
C GLY A 421 3.35 41.77 -16.62
N VAL A 422 2.25 41.22 -17.15
CA VAL A 422 1.57 40.08 -16.56
C VAL A 422 2.28 38.77 -16.89
N ARG A 423 2.47 37.90 -15.90
CA ARG A 423 3.01 36.55 -16.09
C ARG A 423 2.00 35.64 -16.77
N LYS A 424 2.08 35.51 -18.09
CA LYS A 424 1.14 34.73 -18.90
C LYS A 424 1.37 33.23 -18.85
N LYS A 425 2.61 32.77 -18.61
CA LYS A 425 2.98 31.36 -18.50
C LYS A 425 2.89 30.89 -17.07
N GLU A 426 2.57 29.61 -16.85
CA GLU A 426 2.58 29.01 -15.53
C GLU A 426 3.91 29.27 -14.83
N THR A 427 3.85 29.96 -13.71
CA THR A 427 5.02 30.34 -12.91
C THR A 427 4.79 30.00 -11.47
N LYS A 428 5.65 29.17 -10.91
CA LYS A 428 5.59 28.77 -9.49
C LYS A 428 6.88 29.08 -8.77
N ASN A 429 6.75 29.41 -7.47
CA ASN A 429 7.84 29.57 -6.56
C ASN A 429 7.82 28.44 -5.54
N TYR A 430 8.92 27.69 -5.49
CA TYR A 430 9.14 26.58 -4.58
C TYR A 430 10.06 27.02 -3.46
N ALA A 431 9.55 27.07 -2.23
CA ALA A 431 10.39 27.30 -1.07
C ALA A 431 10.94 25.96 -0.58
N VAL A 432 12.25 25.87 -0.39
CA VAL A 432 12.92 24.69 0.13
C VAL A 432 13.52 24.96 1.50
N SER A 433 13.64 23.93 2.34
CA SER A 433 14.20 24.04 3.68
C SER A 433 15.45 23.17 3.80
N SER A 434 16.46 23.70 4.46
CA SER A 434 17.65 22.98 4.93
C SER A 434 17.55 22.55 6.39
N SER A 435 16.41 22.81 7.08
CA SER A 435 16.25 22.55 8.53
C SER A 435 15.96 21.09 8.86
N TYR A 436 16.25 20.71 10.13
CA TYR A 436 16.22 19.35 10.66
C TYR A 436 14.84 18.65 10.65
N ASN A 437 13.71 19.36 10.51
CA ASN A 437 12.36 18.77 10.48
C ASN A 437 11.90 18.47 9.06
N ARG A 438 12.55 17.50 8.42
CA ARG A 438 12.34 17.17 6.99
C ARG A 438 11.45 15.97 6.77
N ASN A 439 11.16 15.20 7.82
CA ASN A 439 10.38 13.97 7.71
C ASN A 439 8.89 14.28 7.57
N TRP A 440 8.21 13.45 6.80
CA TRP A 440 6.77 13.45 6.77
C TRP A 440 6.22 12.93 8.09
N ARG A 441 5.36 13.72 8.73
CA ARG A 441 4.70 13.34 9.98
C ARG A 441 3.22 13.15 9.74
N VAL A 442 2.64 12.09 10.29
CA VAL A 442 1.21 11.82 10.26
C VAL A 442 0.47 12.87 11.10
N ARG A 443 -0.47 13.59 10.48
CA ARG A 443 -1.24 14.68 11.11
C ARG A 443 -2.64 14.24 11.52
N SER A 444 -3.31 13.48 10.67
CA SER A 444 -4.60 12.87 10.96
C SER A 444 -4.80 11.61 10.14
N ILE A 445 -5.59 10.70 10.70
CA ILE A 445 -6.07 9.50 10.03
C ILE A 445 -7.58 9.49 10.25
N THR A 446 -8.33 9.58 9.15
CA THR A 446 -9.79 9.57 9.18
C THR A 446 -10.29 8.34 8.45
N PRO A 447 -10.91 7.37 9.17
CA PRO A 447 -11.52 6.23 8.51
C PRO A 447 -12.66 6.70 7.58
N SER A 448 -12.70 6.17 6.38
CA SER A 448 -13.81 6.41 5.46
C SER A 448 -15.05 5.68 5.96
N TYR A 449 -16.01 6.42 6.53
CA TYR A 449 -17.26 5.86 7.02
C TYR A 449 -18.24 5.55 5.87
N LEU A 450 -18.72 4.34 5.89
CA LEU A 450 -19.96 3.73 5.41
C LEU A 450 -20.27 3.65 3.90
N ASN A 451 -19.83 4.53 3.00
CA ASN A 451 -20.25 4.42 1.59
C ASN A 451 -19.19 4.74 0.52
N ASN A 452 -18.00 5.15 0.89
CA ASN A 452 -16.95 5.50 -0.07
C ASN A 452 -15.99 4.34 -0.31
N LYS A 453 -16.43 3.36 -1.09
CA LYS A 453 -15.52 2.39 -1.69
C LYS A 453 -14.86 3.01 -2.92
N ALA A 454 -13.59 2.78 -3.09
CA ALA A 454 -12.87 3.14 -4.30
C ALA A 454 -12.15 1.92 -4.85
N GLN A 455 -11.91 1.93 -6.14
CA GLN A 455 -11.03 0.93 -6.75
C GLN A 455 -9.61 1.12 -6.23
N VAL A 456 -9.01 0.05 -5.71
CA VAL A 456 -7.69 0.11 -5.07
C VAL A 456 -6.64 -0.63 -5.88
N TRP A 457 -5.44 -0.07 -5.85
CA TRP A 457 -4.30 -0.50 -6.63
C TRP A 457 -3.04 -0.50 -5.79
N CYS A 458 -2.09 -1.35 -6.14
CA CYS A 458 -0.76 -1.39 -5.54
C CYS A 458 0.28 -1.80 -6.58
N LEU A 459 1.53 -1.72 -6.20
CA LEU A 459 2.67 -2.24 -6.97
C LEU A 459 3.22 -3.49 -6.28
N GLU A 460 3.64 -4.46 -7.07
CA GLU A 460 4.51 -5.56 -6.64
C GLU A 460 5.92 -5.19 -7.08
N VAL A 461 6.74 -4.72 -6.15
CA VAL A 461 8.12 -4.24 -6.42
C VAL A 461 9.12 -5.31 -6.06
N GLU A 462 10.04 -5.62 -6.96
CA GLU A 462 11.13 -6.59 -6.73
C GLU A 462 12.05 -6.15 -5.58
N ASP A 463 12.53 -7.11 -4.80
CA ASP A 463 13.53 -7.00 -3.72
C ASP A 463 13.18 -6.02 -2.59
N ASP A 464 13.03 -4.74 -2.89
CA ASP A 464 12.84 -3.68 -1.88
C ASP A 464 11.43 -3.65 -1.29
N HIS A 465 10.45 -4.28 -1.94
CA HIS A 465 9.04 -4.36 -1.52
C HIS A 465 8.46 -3.02 -1.07
N SER A 466 8.89 -1.94 -1.73
CA SER A 466 8.55 -0.57 -1.38
C SER A 466 8.71 0.34 -2.58
N PHE A 467 8.03 1.47 -2.57
CA PHE A 467 8.13 2.48 -3.61
C PHE A 467 7.88 3.88 -3.06
N VAL A 468 8.08 4.88 -3.88
CA VAL A 468 7.99 6.28 -3.49
C VAL A 468 6.80 6.93 -4.18
N LEU A 469 5.89 7.49 -3.38
CA LEU A 469 4.76 8.28 -3.86
C LEU A 469 5.19 9.70 -4.24
N GLU A 470 4.29 10.43 -4.93
CA GLU A 470 4.43 11.86 -5.19
C GLU A 470 4.84 12.63 -3.93
N GLY A 471 5.83 13.50 -4.04
CA GLY A 471 6.37 14.27 -2.92
C GLY A 471 7.47 13.57 -2.13
N GLY A 472 8.03 12.49 -2.64
CA GLY A 472 9.09 11.75 -1.97
C GLY A 472 8.60 11.05 -0.71
N ILE A 473 7.40 10.43 -0.74
CA ILE A 473 6.79 9.75 0.39
C ILE A 473 7.01 8.25 0.25
N PRO A 474 7.84 7.64 1.11
CA PRO A 474 8.10 6.21 1.07
C PRO A 474 6.91 5.39 1.56
N THR A 475 6.68 4.27 0.92
CA THR A 475 5.62 3.33 1.30
C THR A 475 6.01 1.89 0.99
N GLY A 476 5.47 0.95 1.76
CA GLY A 476 5.58 -0.48 1.47
C GLY A 476 4.56 -0.92 0.43
N ASN A 477 4.83 -2.05 -0.21
CA ASN A 477 3.89 -2.75 -1.08
C ASN A 477 3.41 -4.08 -0.48
N CYS A 478 2.62 -4.85 -1.20
CA CYS A 478 2.34 -6.26 -0.90
C CYS A 478 3.65 -7.05 -0.97
N SER A 479 3.94 -7.87 0.04
CA SER A 479 5.26 -8.46 0.25
C SER A 479 5.51 -9.69 -0.61
N LEU A 480 6.59 -9.71 -1.37
CA LEU A 480 7.39 -10.92 -1.57
C LEU A 480 8.25 -11.14 -0.31
N PHE A 481 8.57 -12.38 -0.05
CA PHE A 481 9.20 -12.79 1.18
C PHE A 481 10.68 -13.12 0.94
N ASN A 482 11.59 -12.35 1.53
CA ASN A 482 13.03 -12.60 1.43
C ASN A 482 13.47 -13.62 2.49
N LEU A 483 13.37 -14.91 2.16
CA LEU A 483 13.75 -16.01 3.04
C LEU A 483 15.23 -15.96 3.42
N GLY A 484 16.11 -15.61 2.48
CA GLY A 484 17.54 -15.55 2.73
C GLY A 484 17.92 -14.55 3.81
N LYS A 485 17.35 -13.35 3.79
CA LYS A 485 17.58 -12.34 4.82
C LYS A 485 17.12 -12.80 6.21
N ILE A 486 16.01 -13.53 6.26
CA ILE A 486 15.46 -14.05 7.52
C ILE A 486 16.37 -15.13 8.11
N LEU A 487 16.78 -16.08 7.30
CA LEU A 487 17.65 -17.17 7.76
C LEU A 487 19.04 -16.65 8.18
N ASN A 488 19.62 -15.71 7.43
CA ASN A 488 20.97 -15.23 7.70
C ASN A 488 21.06 -14.30 8.93
N ASN A 489 20.03 -13.52 9.19
CA ASN A 489 20.07 -12.50 10.25
C ASN A 489 19.41 -12.96 11.55
N GLY A 490 18.72 -14.10 11.55
CA GLY A 490 17.80 -14.46 12.63
C GLY A 490 16.60 -13.51 12.71
N PHE A 491 15.64 -13.81 13.55
CA PHE A 491 14.41 -13.01 13.74
C PHE A 491 13.67 -13.39 15.01
N MET A 492 12.75 -12.52 15.43
CA MET A 492 11.82 -12.80 16.52
C MET A 492 10.46 -13.21 15.98
N LEU A 493 9.92 -14.33 16.43
CA LEU A 493 8.58 -14.80 16.11
C LEU A 493 7.83 -15.21 17.36
N SER A 494 6.71 -14.58 17.65
CA SER A 494 5.88 -14.91 18.82
C SER A 494 6.66 -15.03 20.14
N ASN A 495 7.59 -14.13 20.41
CA ASN A 495 8.51 -14.12 21.55
C ASN A 495 9.60 -15.21 21.54
N THR A 496 9.77 -15.93 20.44
CA THR A 496 10.88 -16.88 20.26
C THR A 496 11.92 -16.25 19.34
N GLU A 497 13.17 -16.25 19.78
CA GLU A 497 14.31 -15.81 18.99
C GLU A 497 14.82 -16.98 18.13
N TYR A 498 14.87 -16.74 16.83
CA TYR A 498 15.44 -17.67 15.85
C TYR A 498 16.81 -17.15 15.43
N ASN A 499 17.85 -17.89 15.76
CA ASN A 499 19.20 -17.58 15.33
C ASN A 499 19.48 -18.17 13.94
N GLU A 500 20.58 -17.76 13.32
CA GLU A 500 21.02 -18.31 12.05
C GLU A 500 21.18 -19.84 12.14
N PRO A 501 20.52 -20.62 11.27
CA PRO A 501 20.64 -22.07 11.26
C PRO A 501 22.09 -22.55 10.99
N GLN A 502 22.46 -23.65 11.62
CA GLN A 502 23.81 -24.23 11.46
C GLN A 502 23.80 -25.51 10.63
N SER A 503 22.66 -25.97 10.13
CA SER A 503 22.51 -27.13 9.25
C SER A 503 21.37 -26.93 8.26
N LEU A 504 21.36 -27.72 7.19
CA LEU A 504 20.29 -27.74 6.21
C LEU A 504 18.95 -28.10 6.85
N GLN A 505 18.91 -29.09 7.71
CA GLN A 505 17.71 -29.51 8.41
C GLN A 505 17.13 -28.38 9.29
N ALA A 506 17.98 -27.67 10.03
CA ALA A 506 17.55 -26.55 10.85
C ALA A 506 17.01 -25.40 9.98
N ALA A 507 17.69 -25.08 8.87
CA ALA A 507 17.25 -24.04 7.93
C ALA A 507 15.89 -24.37 7.31
N ILE A 508 15.67 -25.62 6.92
CA ILE A 508 14.39 -26.07 6.37
C ILE A 508 13.29 -26.05 7.43
N SER A 509 13.56 -26.44 8.67
CA SER A 509 12.59 -26.39 9.77
C SER A 509 12.13 -24.95 10.05
N VAL A 510 13.09 -24.01 10.16
CA VAL A 510 12.80 -22.59 10.31
C VAL A 510 12.01 -22.06 9.12
N THR A 511 12.36 -22.48 7.91
CA THR A 511 11.61 -22.10 6.69
C THR A 511 10.15 -22.58 6.76
N ALA A 512 9.91 -23.82 7.18
CA ALA A 512 8.55 -24.36 7.31
C ALA A 512 7.72 -23.58 8.33
N ASP A 513 8.31 -23.21 9.49
CA ASP A 513 7.63 -22.39 10.51
C ASP A 513 7.29 -21.01 9.98
N VAL A 514 8.24 -20.35 9.31
CA VAL A 514 8.05 -19.02 8.72
C VAL A 514 6.97 -19.04 7.64
N LEU A 515 7.01 -20.01 6.73
CA LEU A 515 5.99 -20.18 5.69
C LEU A 515 4.60 -20.38 6.30
N SER A 516 4.50 -21.21 7.35
CA SER A 516 3.24 -21.47 8.04
C SER A 516 2.66 -20.23 8.71
N VAL A 517 3.51 -19.43 9.38
CA VAL A 517 3.06 -18.18 10.03
C VAL A 517 2.65 -17.14 9.00
N ILE A 518 3.40 -16.99 7.92
CA ILE A 518 3.07 -16.03 6.86
C ILE A 518 1.77 -16.46 6.17
N ALA A 519 1.61 -17.73 5.82
CA ALA A 519 0.37 -18.25 5.25
C ALA A 519 -0.84 -17.99 6.17
N GLY A 520 -0.65 -18.06 7.49
CA GLY A 520 -1.69 -17.73 8.47
C GLY A 520 -2.02 -16.25 8.59
N ASN A 521 -1.12 -15.35 8.17
CA ASN A 521 -1.26 -13.91 8.35
C ASN A 521 -1.35 -13.11 7.05
N GLN A 522 -1.03 -13.71 5.91
CA GLN A 522 -1.02 -13.03 4.61
C GLN A 522 -2.20 -13.47 3.74
N TYR A 523 -2.85 -12.47 3.13
CA TYR A 523 -3.83 -12.70 2.08
C TYR A 523 -3.14 -12.92 0.74
N GLY A 524 -3.49 -14.00 0.05
CA GLY A 524 -2.97 -14.29 -1.29
C GLY A 524 -1.87 -15.34 -1.30
N GLY A 525 -1.33 -15.59 -2.50
CA GLY A 525 -0.21 -16.51 -2.67
C GLY A 525 1.06 -16.01 -1.98
N LEU A 526 1.80 -16.94 -1.42
CA LEU A 526 3.15 -16.72 -0.91
C LEU A 526 4.12 -17.29 -1.92
N THR A 527 5.13 -16.51 -2.30
CA THR A 527 6.24 -17.00 -3.11
C THR A 527 7.53 -16.83 -2.30
N ALA A 528 8.22 -17.94 -2.09
CA ALA A 528 9.62 -17.96 -1.63
C ALA A 528 10.48 -18.24 -2.87
N PRO A 529 10.98 -17.20 -3.56
CA PRO A 529 11.80 -17.40 -4.75
C PRO A 529 13.14 -18.00 -4.36
N GLU A 530 13.74 -18.76 -5.28
CA GLU A 530 15.13 -19.26 -5.17
C GLU A 530 15.42 -20.01 -3.86
N ILE A 531 14.45 -20.80 -3.38
CA ILE A 531 14.58 -21.53 -2.10
C ILE A 531 15.79 -22.46 -2.08
N ASP A 532 16.14 -23.04 -3.20
CA ASP A 532 17.33 -23.87 -3.41
C ASP A 532 18.62 -23.06 -3.20
N THR A 533 18.74 -21.91 -3.83
CA THR A 533 19.88 -20.99 -3.69
C THR A 533 20.00 -20.47 -2.25
N VAL A 534 18.86 -20.13 -1.63
CA VAL A 534 18.82 -19.65 -0.24
C VAL A 534 19.25 -20.74 0.75
N LEU A 535 18.92 -21.99 0.49
CA LEU A 535 19.28 -23.12 1.36
C LEU A 535 20.69 -23.69 1.08
N ALA A 536 21.30 -23.39 -0.08
CA ALA A 536 22.61 -23.90 -0.46
C ALA A 536 23.73 -23.65 0.57
N PRO A 537 23.86 -22.45 1.21
CA PRO A 537 24.88 -22.24 2.26
C PRO A 537 24.72 -23.18 3.45
N TYR A 538 23.49 -23.54 3.80
CA TYR A 538 23.20 -24.46 4.91
C TYR A 538 23.44 -25.93 4.53
N ALA A 539 23.25 -26.28 3.26
CA ALA A 539 23.66 -27.56 2.71
C ALA A 539 25.18 -27.71 2.78
N GLN A 540 25.92 -26.63 2.50
CA GLN A 540 27.39 -26.65 2.65
C GLN A 540 27.80 -26.81 4.11
N LYS A 541 27.17 -26.12 5.07
CA LYS A 541 27.44 -26.32 6.50
C LYS A 541 27.21 -27.76 6.94
N SER A 542 26.10 -28.39 6.51
CA SER A 542 25.85 -29.81 6.77
C SER A 542 26.86 -30.71 6.13
N TYR A 543 27.28 -30.44 4.90
CA TYR A 543 28.31 -31.21 4.20
C TYR A 543 29.65 -31.18 4.95
N ASP A 544 30.11 -30.00 5.34
CA ASP A 544 31.37 -29.83 6.09
C ASP A 544 31.29 -30.53 7.46
N PHE A 545 30.14 -30.44 8.13
CA PHE A 545 29.92 -31.19 9.37
C PHE A 545 30.03 -32.70 9.18
N TYR A 546 29.41 -33.28 8.16
CA TYR A 546 29.44 -34.71 7.92
C TYR A 546 30.82 -35.21 7.42
N LEU A 547 31.58 -34.38 6.72
CA LEU A 547 32.97 -34.68 6.41
C LEU A 547 33.80 -34.83 7.69
N ASN A 548 33.69 -33.90 8.61
CA ASN A 548 34.40 -33.94 9.88
C ASN A 548 33.93 -35.12 10.74
N GLN A 549 32.63 -35.35 10.82
CA GLN A 549 32.07 -36.49 11.55
C GLN A 549 32.59 -37.85 11.04
N TYR A 550 32.68 -38.02 9.72
CA TYR A 550 33.23 -39.25 9.16
C TYR A 550 34.73 -39.44 9.53
N LYS A 551 35.48 -38.35 9.50
CA LYS A 551 36.90 -38.36 9.89
C LYS A 551 37.06 -38.78 11.35
N GLU A 552 36.33 -38.18 12.27
CA GLU A 552 36.32 -38.52 13.70
C GLU A 552 35.95 -39.99 13.93
N LEU A 553 34.91 -40.48 13.25
CA LEU A 553 34.47 -41.88 13.35
C LEU A 553 35.55 -42.86 12.88
N MET A 554 36.32 -42.52 11.82
CA MET A 554 37.40 -43.38 11.33
C MET A 554 38.63 -43.34 12.25
N GLU A 555 38.95 -42.16 12.79
CA GLU A 555 40.04 -42.00 13.76
C GLU A 555 39.73 -42.77 15.06
N ASP A 556 38.54 -42.68 15.59
CA ASP A 556 38.07 -43.41 16.77
C ASP A 556 38.08 -44.94 16.55
N ALA A 557 37.78 -45.38 15.33
CA ALA A 557 37.81 -46.79 14.96
C ALA A 557 39.23 -47.30 14.64
N GLY A 558 40.24 -46.46 14.71
CA GLY A 558 41.63 -46.80 14.33
C GLY A 558 41.81 -47.10 12.85
N CYS A 559 40.95 -46.59 12.00
CA CYS A 559 40.95 -46.77 10.55
C CYS A 559 41.52 -45.56 9.82
N THR A 560 42.09 -45.78 8.64
CA THR A 560 42.51 -44.67 7.76
C THR A 560 41.32 -44.05 7.04
N VAL A 561 41.31 -42.74 6.94
CA VAL A 561 40.26 -42.01 6.21
C VAL A 561 40.47 -42.22 4.70
N ASP A 562 39.41 -42.70 4.04
CA ASP A 562 39.31 -42.80 2.58
C ASP A 562 38.52 -41.59 2.05
N PRO A 563 39.15 -40.68 1.27
CA PRO A 563 38.51 -39.45 0.84
C PRO A 563 37.24 -39.66 0.00
N GLU A 564 37.24 -40.67 -0.89
CA GLU A 564 36.04 -40.93 -1.73
C GLU A 564 34.86 -41.42 -0.89
N LYS A 565 35.11 -42.26 0.10
CA LYS A 565 34.07 -42.74 1.01
C LYS A 565 33.60 -41.65 1.95
N GLN A 566 34.49 -40.78 2.40
CA GLN A 566 34.18 -39.62 3.20
C GLN A 566 33.21 -38.67 2.47
N GLU A 567 33.54 -38.31 1.22
CA GLU A 567 32.71 -37.47 0.38
C GLU A 567 31.34 -38.09 0.10
N LYS A 568 31.33 -39.38 -0.29
CA LYS A 568 30.11 -40.12 -0.53
C LYS A 568 29.21 -40.21 0.71
N TYR A 569 29.80 -40.37 1.89
CA TYR A 569 29.09 -40.37 3.16
C TYR A 569 28.44 -38.99 3.40
N ALA A 570 29.19 -37.90 3.28
CA ALA A 570 28.70 -36.55 3.51
C ALA A 570 27.57 -36.18 2.54
N ILE A 571 27.75 -36.42 1.24
CA ILE A 571 26.74 -36.19 0.22
C ILE A 571 25.44 -36.97 0.53
N GLY A 572 25.58 -38.27 0.85
CA GLY A 572 24.43 -39.11 1.17
C GLY A 572 23.67 -38.66 2.41
N ARG A 573 24.33 -38.02 3.36
CA ARG A 573 23.71 -37.43 4.55
C ARG A 573 22.96 -36.14 4.21
N VAL A 574 23.58 -35.24 3.45
CA VAL A 574 22.93 -33.98 3.01
C VAL A 574 21.70 -34.25 2.15
N ILE A 575 21.75 -35.21 1.24
CA ILE A 575 20.58 -35.61 0.43
C ILE A 575 19.43 -36.07 1.33
N ARG A 576 19.70 -36.88 2.35
CA ARG A 576 18.67 -37.33 3.30
C ARG A 576 18.09 -36.18 4.12
N GLU A 577 18.90 -35.21 4.54
CA GLU A 577 18.40 -33.99 5.19
C GLU A 577 17.48 -33.20 4.28
N ALA A 578 17.85 -33.04 3.00
CA ALA A 578 17.04 -32.35 2.00
C ALA A 578 15.69 -33.06 1.79
N GLU A 579 15.73 -34.38 1.52
CA GLU A 579 14.51 -35.18 1.31
C GLU A 579 13.57 -35.11 2.51
N THR A 580 14.07 -35.30 3.73
CA THR A 580 13.28 -35.22 4.95
C THR A 580 12.76 -33.82 5.22
N GLY A 581 13.59 -32.81 4.95
CA GLY A 581 13.24 -31.42 5.16
C GLY A 581 12.16 -30.92 4.21
N PHE A 582 12.27 -31.21 2.90
CA PHE A 582 11.23 -30.85 1.95
C PHE A 582 9.90 -31.53 2.23
N GLN A 583 9.94 -32.80 2.66
CA GLN A 583 8.74 -33.49 3.12
C GLN A 583 8.13 -32.80 4.35
N GLN A 584 8.94 -32.27 5.26
CA GLN A 584 8.46 -31.49 6.41
C GLN A 584 7.77 -30.19 5.97
N ILE A 585 8.30 -29.46 4.96
CA ILE A 585 7.63 -28.28 4.41
C ILE A 585 6.27 -28.64 3.84
N GLU A 586 6.16 -29.71 3.06
CA GLU A 586 4.89 -30.19 2.50
C GLU A 586 3.89 -30.54 3.59
N MET A 587 4.31 -31.29 4.61
CA MET A 587 3.46 -31.65 5.75
C MET A 587 3.00 -30.44 6.54
N SER A 588 3.89 -29.50 6.84
CA SER A 588 3.56 -28.26 7.57
C SER A 588 2.59 -27.41 6.79
N SER A 589 2.81 -27.24 5.49
CA SER A 589 1.91 -26.47 4.60
C SER A 589 0.54 -27.12 4.48
N GLY A 590 0.47 -28.45 4.45
CA GLY A 590 -0.79 -29.21 4.40
C GLY A 590 -1.56 -29.25 5.73
N SER A 591 -0.92 -28.91 6.85
CA SER A 591 -1.53 -29.00 8.19
C SER A 591 -1.95 -27.65 8.77
N VAL A 592 -1.47 -26.52 8.24
CA VAL A 592 -1.79 -25.18 8.72
C VAL A 592 -2.66 -24.46 7.70
N ALA A 593 -3.87 -24.06 8.11
CA ALA A 593 -4.75 -23.29 7.26
C ALA A 593 -4.20 -21.87 7.02
N SER A 594 -4.25 -21.40 5.78
CA SER A 594 -3.99 -20.01 5.45
C SER A 594 -5.05 -19.08 6.05
N CYS A 595 -4.80 -17.77 6.05
CA CYS A 595 -5.79 -16.78 6.48
C CYS A 595 -7.08 -16.81 5.65
N ARG A 596 -7.09 -17.45 4.48
CA ARG A 596 -8.26 -17.67 3.63
C ARG A 596 -9.11 -18.86 4.05
N GLY A 597 -8.64 -19.66 5.00
CA GLY A 597 -9.24 -20.94 5.36
C GLY A 597 -8.89 -22.09 4.42
N ASP A 598 -8.04 -21.86 3.43
CA ASP A 598 -7.48 -22.88 2.53
C ASP A 598 -6.12 -23.34 3.08
N PHE A 599 -5.67 -24.51 2.64
CA PHE A 599 -4.33 -24.97 2.94
C PHE A 599 -3.38 -24.61 1.79
N PRO A 600 -2.18 -24.12 2.09
CA PRO A 600 -1.18 -23.85 1.07
C PRO A 600 -0.92 -25.12 0.26
N SER A 601 -1.00 -25.06 -1.06
CA SER A 601 -0.50 -26.11 -1.94
C SER A 601 0.92 -25.73 -2.36
N ASN A 602 1.88 -26.60 -2.05
CA ASN A 602 3.24 -26.44 -2.51
C ASN A 602 3.34 -26.91 -3.96
N LYS A 603 3.85 -26.05 -4.82
CA LYS A 603 4.33 -26.42 -6.13
C LYS A 603 5.82 -26.13 -6.14
N ILE A 604 6.61 -27.15 -5.91
CA ILE A 604 8.06 -27.09 -6.15
C ILE A 604 8.22 -27.31 -7.65
N ILE A 605 8.69 -26.29 -8.35
CA ILE A 605 8.97 -26.34 -9.79
C ILE A 605 10.42 -26.72 -9.97
#